data_6e78ff7a995c040e69c373c5d7127fe0
#
_entry.id   6e78ff7a995c040e69c373c5d7127fe0
#
_cell.length_a   1.000
_cell.length_b   1.000
_cell.length_c   1.000
_cell.angle_alpha   90.00
_cell.angle_beta   90.00
_cell.angle_gamma   90.00
#
_symmetry.space_group_name_H-M   'P 1'
#
loop_
_entity.id
_entity.type
_entity.pdbx_description
1 polymer ?
#
loop_
_entity_poly.entity_id
_entity_poly.type
_entity_poly.pdbx_seq_one_letter_code
_entity_poly.pdbx_strand_id
1 'polypeptide(L)'
;LNYHVNGFRVNTEVMPSLTLASDPILSGVKLFSSYWDEEMLSGAGIHQADNCLAEYNEGFMNDARRFLKSDEGQAEAFYKRFYRHPDKVGVINFMTHVNGFTMMDLVSYDIKHNESNGERNADGTEYNYSWNCGVEGKTRKKAVLEQRKRQIRNAFLMLLFSQGTPMILAGDEFGNSQEGNNNPYCHDDAVTWLNWKPTKTGEQIRNYVKQLIAFRTEHPVLHQAKALCMQDTLSCGLPGISAHGVQTWRPDFSNYSRILGVLLAGDYAQKPDGTSDDS
;
A
#
# COMPACT_ATOMS: atom_id res chain seq x y z
N LEU A 1 19.27 14.08 -14.83
CA LEU A 1 18.32 13.86 -15.93
C LEU A 1 18.96 13.19 -17.16
N ASN A 2 20.30 13.04 -17.18
CA ASN A 2 21.03 12.38 -18.28
C ASN A 2 20.65 10.90 -18.49
N TYR A 3 19.96 10.29 -17.52
CA TYR A 3 19.54 8.88 -17.56
C TYR A 3 18.10 8.68 -18.01
N HIS A 4 17.42 9.73 -18.49
CA HIS A 4 16.03 9.69 -18.95
C HIS A 4 15.03 9.13 -17.92
N VAL A 5 15.27 9.36 -16.64
CA VAL A 5 14.34 8.99 -15.57
C VAL A 5 13.39 10.15 -15.26
N ASN A 6 12.13 9.82 -14.90
CA ASN A 6 11.08 10.79 -14.63
C ASN A 6 10.88 11.07 -13.13
N GLY A 7 11.63 10.42 -12.26
CA GLY A 7 11.55 10.60 -10.81
C GLY A 7 12.69 9.93 -10.06
N PHE A 8 12.82 10.32 -8.80
CA PHE A 8 13.85 9.79 -7.90
C PHE A 8 13.24 9.47 -6.54
N ARG A 9 13.68 8.38 -5.95
CA ARG A 9 13.53 8.18 -4.51
C ARG A 9 14.70 8.89 -3.84
N VAL A 10 14.38 9.78 -2.90
CA VAL A 10 15.35 10.61 -2.18
C VAL A 10 15.27 10.34 -0.68
N ASN A 11 16.32 10.68 0.05
CA ASN A 11 16.35 10.60 1.50
C ASN A 11 16.34 12.02 2.08
N THR A 12 15.21 12.44 2.65
CA THR A 12 15.01 13.76 3.24
C THR A 12 15.65 13.92 4.62
N GLU A 13 16.12 12.84 5.24
CA GLU A 13 16.94 12.88 6.44
C GLU A 13 18.35 13.41 6.14
N VAL A 14 18.86 13.11 4.93
CA VAL A 14 20.19 13.54 4.48
C VAL A 14 20.12 14.91 3.80
N MET A 15 19.08 15.14 3.00
CA MET A 15 18.88 16.40 2.28
C MET A 15 17.52 17.00 2.65
N PRO A 16 17.48 18.22 3.22
CA PRO A 16 16.23 18.82 3.69
C PRO A 16 15.16 18.91 2.61
N SER A 17 13.91 18.63 3.01
CA SER A 17 12.72 18.65 2.14
C SER A 17 12.61 19.93 1.33
N LEU A 18 12.87 21.09 1.97
CA LEU A 18 12.81 22.41 1.32
C LEU A 18 13.82 22.56 0.20
N THR A 19 15.06 22.11 0.40
CA THR A 19 16.12 22.18 -0.62
C THR A 19 15.75 21.39 -1.87
N LEU A 20 15.22 20.17 -1.68
CA LEU A 20 14.79 19.33 -2.80
C LEU A 20 13.56 19.90 -3.51
N ALA A 21 12.58 20.38 -2.75
CA ALA A 21 11.31 20.88 -3.29
C ALA A 21 11.47 22.23 -4.02
N SER A 22 12.46 23.05 -3.63
CA SER A 22 12.72 24.36 -4.24
C SER A 22 13.74 24.35 -5.37
N ASP A 23 14.35 23.20 -5.67
CA ASP A 23 15.35 23.10 -6.75
C ASP A 23 14.70 23.25 -8.13
N PRO A 24 15.08 24.28 -8.92
CA PRO A 24 14.48 24.52 -10.23
C PRO A 24 14.69 23.38 -11.24
N ILE A 25 15.77 22.60 -11.09
CA ILE A 25 16.06 21.46 -11.98
C ILE A 25 15.13 20.28 -11.67
N LEU A 26 14.73 20.15 -10.40
CA LEU A 26 13.86 19.07 -9.92
C LEU A 26 12.37 19.42 -9.96
N SER A 27 11.99 20.67 -10.27
CA SER A 27 10.61 21.14 -10.21
C SER A 27 9.64 20.37 -11.10
N GLY A 28 10.11 19.80 -12.22
CA GLY A 28 9.31 18.98 -13.13
C GLY A 28 9.51 17.47 -12.95
N VAL A 29 10.17 17.03 -11.87
CA VAL A 29 10.55 15.63 -11.65
C VAL A 29 9.82 15.09 -10.42
N LYS A 30 9.32 13.86 -10.50
CA LYS A 30 8.69 13.19 -9.34
C LYS A 30 9.73 12.83 -8.30
N LEU A 31 9.51 13.27 -7.07
CA LEU A 31 10.39 12.98 -5.93
C LEU A 31 9.63 12.19 -4.87
N PHE A 32 10.17 11.03 -4.48
CA PHE A 32 9.58 10.15 -3.48
C PHE A 32 10.49 10.06 -2.26
N SER A 33 9.94 10.26 -1.08
CA SER A 33 10.66 10.08 0.19
C SER A 33 9.78 9.44 1.25
N SER A 34 10.38 8.84 2.27
CA SER A 34 9.65 8.29 3.41
C SER A 34 8.95 9.38 4.23
N TYR A 35 9.42 10.62 4.15
CA TYR A 35 8.86 11.77 4.86
C TYR A 35 9.09 13.07 4.10
N TRP A 36 8.11 13.96 4.17
CA TRP A 36 8.19 15.35 3.74
C TRP A 36 7.69 16.25 4.87
N ASP A 37 8.44 17.30 5.19
CA ASP A 37 8.04 18.30 6.17
C ASP A 37 7.01 19.26 5.54
N GLU A 38 5.73 18.94 5.67
CA GLU A 38 4.64 19.71 5.07
C GLU A 38 4.49 21.12 5.69
N GLU A 39 4.84 21.30 6.98
CA GLU A 39 4.80 22.60 7.63
C GLU A 39 5.88 23.51 7.05
N MET A 40 7.09 23.00 6.90
CA MET A 40 8.20 23.72 6.29
C MET A 40 7.91 24.06 4.81
N LEU A 41 7.37 23.12 4.05
CA LEU A 41 6.99 23.35 2.64
C LEU A 41 5.90 24.43 2.51
N SER A 42 4.90 24.41 3.38
CA SER A 42 3.82 25.40 3.42
C SER A 42 4.33 26.79 3.82
N GLY A 43 5.16 26.86 4.84
CA GLY A 43 5.76 28.13 5.34
C GLY A 43 6.67 28.80 4.32
N ALA A 44 7.31 28.04 3.44
CA ALA A 44 8.15 28.56 2.35
C ALA A 44 7.36 29.00 1.10
N GLY A 45 6.03 28.89 1.11
CA GLY A 45 5.20 29.24 -0.04
C GLY A 45 5.39 28.33 -1.25
N ILE A 46 5.91 27.12 -1.05
CA ILE A 46 6.03 26.13 -2.10
C ILE A 46 4.64 25.54 -2.36
N HIS A 47 3.99 26.08 -3.36
CA HIS A 47 2.73 25.58 -3.89
C HIS A 47 3.05 24.64 -5.04
N GLN A 48 3.16 23.36 -4.72
CA GLN A 48 3.29 22.38 -5.78
C GLN A 48 1.91 22.13 -6.39
N ALA A 49 1.65 22.84 -7.49
CA ALA A 49 0.47 22.61 -8.30
C ALA A 49 0.49 21.25 -9.02
N ASP A 50 1.63 20.57 -9.08
CA ASP A 50 1.87 19.53 -10.07
C ASP A 50 2.16 18.13 -9.49
N ASN A 51 1.84 17.86 -8.24
CA ASN A 51 1.99 16.52 -7.62
C ASN A 51 3.37 15.87 -7.84
N CYS A 52 4.44 16.65 -7.79
CA CYS A 52 5.80 16.16 -7.98
C CYS A 52 6.39 15.50 -6.72
N LEU A 53 5.88 15.84 -5.53
CA LEU A 53 6.32 15.23 -4.27
C LEU A 53 5.37 14.12 -3.85
N ALA A 54 5.92 13.00 -3.40
CA ALA A 54 5.12 11.92 -2.84
C ALA A 54 5.79 11.26 -1.62
N GLU A 55 5.00 10.97 -0.61
CA GLU A 55 5.37 10.18 0.55
C GLU A 55 5.39 8.69 0.19
N TYR A 56 6.48 8.01 0.48
CA TYR A 56 6.59 6.57 0.44
C TYR A 56 6.07 6.02 1.77
N ASN A 57 4.79 5.67 1.81
CA ASN A 57 4.00 5.51 3.04
C ASN A 57 4.27 4.17 3.74
N GLU A 58 5.38 4.07 4.47
CA GLU A 58 5.72 2.90 5.29
C GLU A 58 4.69 2.66 6.40
N GLY A 59 4.08 3.73 6.90
CA GLY A 59 3.00 3.62 7.88
C GLY A 59 1.79 2.85 7.37
N PHE A 60 1.43 3.00 6.08
CA PHE A 60 0.39 2.18 5.47
C PHE A 60 0.78 0.70 5.49
N MET A 61 1.99 0.38 5.04
CA MET A 61 2.49 -1.00 5.03
C MET A 61 2.37 -1.64 6.43
N ASN A 62 2.84 -0.94 7.46
CA ASN A 62 2.85 -1.46 8.82
C ASN A 62 1.42 -1.68 9.35
N ASP A 63 0.58 -0.65 9.29
CA ASP A 63 -0.77 -0.71 9.86
C ASP A 63 -1.68 -1.67 9.07
N ALA A 64 -1.56 -1.70 7.73
CA ALA A 64 -2.31 -2.61 6.88
C ALA A 64 -1.92 -4.09 7.10
N ARG A 65 -0.62 -4.40 7.22
CA ARG A 65 -0.16 -5.76 7.53
C ARG A 65 -0.64 -6.22 8.90
N ARG A 66 -0.58 -5.36 9.90
CA ARG A 66 -1.04 -5.64 11.26
C ARG A 66 -2.55 -5.86 11.31
N PHE A 67 -3.32 -5.06 10.59
CA PHE A 67 -4.76 -5.28 10.45
C PHE A 67 -5.06 -6.58 9.71
N LEU A 68 -4.34 -6.87 8.60
CA LEU A 68 -4.50 -8.09 7.81
C LEU A 68 -4.28 -9.37 8.64
N LYS A 69 -3.27 -9.37 9.52
CA LYS A 69 -3.00 -10.51 10.40
C LYS A 69 -3.83 -10.51 11.69
N SER A 70 -4.71 -9.51 11.87
CA SER A 70 -5.62 -9.36 13.01
C SER A 70 -4.95 -9.00 14.34
N ASP A 71 -3.93 -8.16 14.33
CA ASP A 71 -3.37 -7.57 15.54
C ASP A 71 -4.40 -6.69 16.26
N GLU A 72 -4.23 -6.52 17.57
CA GLU A 72 -5.10 -5.70 18.40
C GLU A 72 -4.99 -4.21 18.06
N GLY A 73 -6.13 -3.48 18.13
CA GLY A 73 -6.18 -2.03 17.96
C GLY A 73 -5.89 -1.53 16.54
N GLN A 74 -5.90 -2.38 15.52
CA GLN A 74 -5.48 -1.98 14.17
C GLN A 74 -6.60 -1.46 13.27
N ALA A 75 -7.87 -1.60 13.64
CA ALA A 75 -8.99 -1.14 12.81
C ALA A 75 -8.96 0.37 12.59
N GLU A 76 -8.76 1.17 13.64
CA GLU A 76 -8.66 2.62 13.54
C GLU A 76 -7.36 3.07 12.83
N ALA A 77 -6.23 2.44 13.17
CA ALA A 77 -4.95 2.75 12.56
C ALA A 77 -5.00 2.55 11.04
N PHE A 78 -5.51 1.40 10.59
CA PHE A 78 -5.68 1.13 9.16
C PHE A 78 -6.70 2.07 8.51
N TYR A 79 -7.84 2.39 9.17
CA TYR A 79 -8.81 3.33 8.64
C TYR A 79 -8.16 4.70 8.37
N LYS A 80 -7.36 5.24 9.28
CA LYS A 80 -6.62 6.49 9.09
C LYS A 80 -5.67 6.43 7.89
N ARG A 81 -5.04 5.28 7.63
CA ARG A 81 -4.19 5.08 6.44
C ARG A 81 -5.00 4.96 5.15
N PHE A 82 -6.19 4.33 5.24
CA PHE A 82 -7.05 4.09 4.09
C PHE A 82 -7.47 5.39 3.38
N TYR A 83 -7.81 6.43 4.15
CA TYR A 83 -8.25 7.72 3.60
C TYR A 83 -7.17 8.81 3.62
N ARG A 84 -5.94 8.49 4.03
CA ARG A 84 -4.86 9.48 4.12
C ARG A 84 -4.68 10.22 2.80
N HIS A 85 -4.82 11.54 2.85
CA HIS A 85 -4.69 12.42 1.71
C HIS A 85 -4.14 13.79 2.16
N PRO A 86 -2.80 13.95 2.27
CA PRO A 86 -2.17 15.23 2.57
C PRO A 86 -2.41 16.27 1.47
N ASP A 87 -2.41 17.54 1.83
CA ASP A 87 -2.72 18.61 0.87
C ASP A 87 -1.56 18.93 -0.10
N LYS A 88 -0.32 18.69 0.31
CA LYS A 88 0.88 19.14 -0.41
C LYS A 88 1.69 18.01 -1.03
N VAL A 89 1.46 16.79 -0.60
CA VAL A 89 2.30 15.64 -0.93
C VAL A 89 1.40 14.49 -1.36
N GLY A 90 1.68 13.88 -2.49
CA GLY A 90 1.02 12.63 -2.89
C GLY A 90 1.37 11.51 -1.92
N VAL A 91 0.56 10.45 -1.89
CA VAL A 91 0.80 9.28 -1.04
C VAL A 91 0.98 8.06 -1.90
N ILE A 92 2.08 7.33 -1.73
CA ILE A 92 2.33 6.04 -2.35
C ILE A 92 2.15 4.96 -1.31
N ASN A 93 1.04 4.23 -1.39
CA ASN A 93 0.74 3.10 -0.51
C ASN A 93 1.31 1.80 -1.08
N PHE A 94 1.80 0.93 -0.20
CA PHE A 94 2.29 -0.39 -0.59
C PHE A 94 2.12 -1.39 0.56
N MET A 95 1.92 -2.65 0.21
CA MET A 95 1.93 -3.77 1.17
C MET A 95 3.32 -4.39 1.29
N THR A 96 4.09 -4.34 0.21
CA THR A 96 5.39 -4.98 0.04
C THR A 96 6.29 -4.09 -0.78
N HIS A 97 7.58 -4.20 -0.58
CA HIS A 97 8.60 -3.46 -1.33
C HIS A 97 9.91 -4.26 -1.38
N VAL A 98 10.92 -3.73 -2.07
CA VAL A 98 12.19 -4.44 -2.33
C VAL A 98 12.99 -4.81 -1.05
N ASN A 99 12.76 -4.13 0.07
CA ASN A 99 13.41 -4.41 1.35
C ASN A 99 12.39 -5.06 2.30
N GLY A 100 12.08 -6.31 2.12
CA GLY A 100 11.09 -7.00 2.94
C GLY A 100 10.55 -8.26 2.26
N PHE A 101 9.54 -8.86 2.86
CA PHE A 101 8.86 -10.01 2.27
C PHE A 101 8.08 -9.63 1.02
N THR A 102 8.04 -10.54 0.03
CA THR A 102 7.06 -10.52 -1.05
C THR A 102 5.65 -10.77 -0.48
N MET A 103 4.61 -10.53 -1.27
CA MET A 103 3.22 -10.79 -0.85
C MET A 103 3.00 -12.28 -0.51
N MET A 104 3.63 -13.19 -1.22
CA MET A 104 3.55 -14.62 -0.94
C MET A 104 4.30 -14.96 0.36
N ASP A 105 5.45 -14.36 0.60
CA ASP A 105 6.25 -14.62 1.80
C ASP A 105 5.58 -14.02 3.04
N LEU A 106 4.93 -12.87 2.91
CA LEU A 106 4.15 -12.22 3.98
C LEU A 106 3.07 -13.13 4.58
N VAL A 107 2.52 -14.05 3.79
CA VAL A 107 1.49 -15.01 4.22
C VAL A 107 2.03 -16.44 4.39
N SER A 108 3.35 -16.62 4.28
CA SER A 108 3.99 -17.94 4.29
C SER A 108 5.08 -18.10 5.35
N TYR A 109 5.61 -16.99 5.87
CA TYR A 109 6.71 -17.00 6.82
C TYR A 109 6.42 -16.06 8.00
N ASP A 110 6.66 -16.55 9.21
CA ASP A 110 6.60 -15.72 10.41
C ASP A 110 7.97 -15.09 10.71
N ILE A 111 9.05 -15.79 10.35
CA ILE A 111 10.42 -15.34 10.55
C ILE A 111 11.15 -15.19 9.22
N LYS A 112 12.18 -14.35 9.20
CA LYS A 112 13.05 -14.21 8.02
C LYS A 112 13.99 -15.40 7.86
N HIS A 113 14.33 -15.71 6.62
CA HIS A 113 15.23 -16.79 6.21
C HIS A 113 16.32 -16.22 5.29
N ASN A 114 17.24 -15.44 5.87
CA ASN A 114 18.34 -14.76 5.18
C ASN A 114 19.67 -15.51 5.30
N GLU A 115 19.67 -16.77 5.69
CA GLU A 115 20.88 -17.56 5.93
C GLU A 115 21.80 -17.60 4.69
N SER A 116 21.20 -17.62 3.50
CA SER A 116 21.93 -17.62 2.22
C SER A 116 22.67 -16.32 1.92
N ASN A 117 22.33 -15.22 2.60
CA ASN A 117 22.99 -13.91 2.42
C ASN A 117 24.42 -13.88 3.01
N GLY A 118 24.80 -14.89 3.83
CA GLY A 118 26.12 -14.94 4.45
C GLY A 118 26.27 -14.13 5.73
N GLU A 119 25.22 -13.40 6.16
CA GLU A 119 25.18 -12.54 7.34
C GLU A 119 24.64 -13.26 8.59
N ARG A 120 24.60 -14.59 8.58
CA ARG A 120 24.07 -15.44 9.67
C ARG A 120 22.63 -15.08 10.06
N ASN A 121 21.80 -14.69 9.09
CA ASN A 121 20.43 -14.22 9.29
C ASN A 121 20.31 -12.96 10.18
N ALA A 122 21.37 -12.18 10.32
CA ALA A 122 21.38 -10.95 11.12
C ALA A 122 20.89 -9.71 10.34
N ASP A 123 20.93 -9.78 9.01
CA ASP A 123 20.51 -8.73 8.09
C ASP A 123 19.00 -8.70 7.87
N GLY A 124 18.51 -7.61 7.29
CA GLY A 124 17.09 -7.40 7.06
C GLY A 124 16.30 -7.07 8.34
N THR A 125 15.02 -6.76 8.19
CA THR A 125 14.16 -6.40 9.32
C THR A 125 13.67 -7.62 10.10
N GLU A 126 13.57 -7.47 11.45
CA GLU A 126 12.88 -8.45 12.30
C GLU A 126 11.35 -8.27 12.27
N TYR A 127 10.86 -7.08 11.94
CA TYR A 127 9.45 -6.70 12.02
C TYR A 127 8.78 -6.76 10.66
N ASN A 128 8.42 -7.99 10.22
CA ASN A 128 7.73 -8.18 8.95
C ASN A 128 6.21 -8.02 9.03
N TYR A 129 5.64 -8.13 10.24
CA TYR A 129 4.19 -8.18 10.47
C TYR A 129 3.49 -9.21 9.58
N SER A 130 4.15 -10.35 9.41
CA SER A 130 3.71 -11.47 8.59
C SER A 130 2.93 -12.51 9.38
N TRP A 131 2.30 -13.45 8.69
CA TRP A 131 1.64 -14.61 9.27
C TRP A 131 1.74 -15.80 8.33
N ASN A 132 2.36 -16.89 8.77
CA ASN A 132 2.57 -18.10 7.97
C ASN A 132 1.30 -18.92 7.67
N CYS A 133 0.15 -18.49 8.18
CA CYS A 133 -1.14 -19.18 8.06
C CYS A 133 -1.12 -20.60 8.66
N GLY A 134 -0.28 -20.84 9.67
CA GLY A 134 -0.20 -22.10 10.41
C GLY A 134 0.83 -23.11 9.89
N VAL A 135 1.64 -22.74 8.90
CA VAL A 135 2.79 -23.56 8.44
C VAL A 135 3.87 -22.65 7.89
N GLU A 136 5.06 -22.74 8.47
CA GLU A 136 6.22 -22.00 7.98
C GLU A 136 6.68 -22.51 6.62
N GLY A 137 6.80 -21.59 5.65
CA GLY A 137 7.29 -21.88 4.30
C GLY A 137 6.36 -22.71 3.43
N LYS A 138 6.97 -23.49 2.54
CA LYS A 138 6.24 -24.29 1.53
C LYS A 138 5.37 -25.37 2.16
N THR A 139 4.15 -25.56 1.66
CA THR A 139 3.22 -26.57 2.16
C THR A 139 2.34 -27.14 1.05
N ARG A 140 1.80 -28.36 1.27
CA ARG A 140 0.77 -28.98 0.44
C ARG A 140 -0.58 -29.06 1.15
N LYS A 141 -0.70 -28.55 2.37
CA LYS A 141 -1.95 -28.55 3.13
C LYS A 141 -2.96 -27.61 2.47
N LYS A 142 -4.01 -28.15 1.90
CA LYS A 142 -5.03 -27.42 1.13
C LYS A 142 -5.64 -26.25 1.94
N ALA A 143 -5.97 -26.46 3.21
CA ALA A 143 -6.56 -25.44 4.06
C ALA A 143 -5.63 -24.24 4.23
N VAL A 144 -4.32 -24.46 4.43
CA VAL A 144 -3.30 -23.40 4.54
C VAL A 144 -3.15 -22.64 3.22
N LEU A 145 -3.10 -23.35 2.09
CA LEU A 145 -3.01 -22.71 0.78
C LEU A 145 -4.23 -21.83 0.47
N GLU A 146 -5.44 -22.28 0.81
CA GLU A 146 -6.64 -21.45 0.63
C GLU A 146 -6.65 -20.24 1.57
N GLN A 147 -6.15 -20.38 2.81
CA GLN A 147 -6.01 -19.27 3.73
C GLN A 147 -5.00 -18.24 3.21
N ARG A 148 -3.84 -18.66 2.71
CA ARG A 148 -2.83 -17.77 2.09
C ARG A 148 -3.42 -17.01 0.91
N LYS A 149 -4.14 -17.68 0.01
CA LYS A 149 -4.82 -17.04 -1.11
C LYS A 149 -5.85 -15.99 -0.65
N ARG A 150 -6.57 -16.27 0.43
CA ARG A 150 -7.52 -15.32 1.01
C ARG A 150 -6.79 -14.08 1.51
N GLN A 151 -5.70 -14.25 2.25
CA GLN A 151 -4.92 -13.15 2.78
C GLN A 151 -4.28 -12.29 1.67
N ILE A 152 -3.74 -12.90 0.62
CA ILE A 152 -3.21 -12.18 -0.55
C ILE A 152 -4.30 -11.34 -1.20
N ARG A 153 -5.52 -11.91 -1.40
CA ARG A 153 -6.64 -11.16 -1.97
C ARG A 153 -7.06 -9.99 -1.09
N ASN A 154 -7.12 -10.20 0.23
CA ASN A 154 -7.42 -9.13 1.18
C ASN A 154 -6.36 -8.02 1.13
N ALA A 155 -5.07 -8.37 1.07
CA ALA A 155 -3.97 -7.43 0.98
C ALA A 155 -4.08 -6.55 -0.28
N PHE A 156 -4.33 -7.13 -1.45
CA PHE A 156 -4.53 -6.37 -2.68
C PHE A 156 -5.80 -5.52 -2.65
N LEU A 157 -6.90 -6.02 -2.06
CA LEU A 157 -8.11 -5.23 -1.88
C LEU A 157 -7.82 -4.00 -1.01
N MET A 158 -7.19 -4.18 0.14
CA MET A 158 -6.82 -3.09 1.05
C MET A 158 -5.96 -2.05 0.35
N LEU A 159 -4.97 -2.48 -0.44
CA LEU A 159 -4.08 -1.60 -1.18
C LEU A 159 -4.80 -0.82 -2.28
N LEU A 160 -5.56 -1.52 -3.12
CA LEU A 160 -6.16 -0.93 -4.33
C LEU A 160 -7.44 -0.14 -4.05
N PHE A 161 -8.08 -0.32 -2.89
CA PHE A 161 -9.27 0.45 -2.49
C PHE A 161 -8.92 1.66 -1.60
N SER A 162 -7.70 1.74 -1.07
CA SER A 162 -7.25 2.91 -0.30
C SER A 162 -7.01 4.12 -1.20
N GLN A 163 -7.22 5.33 -0.65
CA GLN A 163 -6.85 6.58 -1.32
C GLN A 163 -5.34 6.66 -1.58
N GLY A 164 -4.90 7.52 -2.47
CA GLY A 164 -3.50 7.65 -2.86
C GLY A 164 -3.11 6.72 -4.02
N THR A 165 -1.83 6.61 -4.29
CA THR A 165 -1.27 5.81 -5.40
C THR A 165 -0.83 4.44 -4.90
N PRO A 166 -1.42 3.34 -5.38
CA PRO A 166 -0.98 2.00 -5.01
C PRO A 166 0.33 1.64 -5.74
N MET A 167 1.28 1.09 -5.01
CA MET A 167 2.51 0.51 -5.55
C MET A 167 2.52 -1.00 -5.28
N ILE A 168 2.79 -1.78 -6.32
CA ILE A 168 2.89 -3.24 -6.27
C ILE A 168 4.34 -3.63 -6.52
N LEU A 169 4.91 -4.49 -5.67
CA LEU A 169 6.22 -5.09 -5.92
C LEU A 169 6.10 -6.06 -7.12
N ALA A 170 6.98 -5.92 -8.10
CA ALA A 170 6.97 -6.78 -9.28
C ALA A 170 7.06 -8.27 -8.90
N GLY A 171 6.12 -9.07 -9.38
CA GLY A 171 6.01 -10.49 -9.05
C GLY A 171 4.93 -10.83 -8.03
N ASP A 172 4.51 -9.89 -7.19
CA ASP A 172 3.45 -10.13 -6.21
C ASP A 172 2.11 -10.49 -6.89
N GLU A 173 1.83 -9.86 -8.03
CA GLU A 173 0.62 -10.08 -8.82
C GLU A 173 0.48 -11.49 -9.39
N PHE A 174 1.54 -12.29 -9.36
CA PHE A 174 1.49 -13.71 -9.73
C PHE A 174 2.09 -14.65 -8.68
N GLY A 175 2.29 -14.15 -7.46
CA GLY A 175 2.65 -14.96 -6.30
C GLY A 175 4.12 -15.35 -6.24
N ASN A 176 5.01 -14.45 -6.65
CA ASN A 176 6.45 -14.62 -6.47
C ASN A 176 6.81 -14.76 -4.99
N SER A 177 7.80 -15.60 -4.70
CA SER A 177 8.33 -15.84 -3.35
C SER A 177 9.85 -15.81 -3.41
N GLN A 178 10.44 -15.17 -2.42
CA GLN A 178 11.89 -15.16 -2.15
C GLN A 178 12.25 -16.15 -1.04
N GLU A 179 11.34 -17.13 -0.81
CA GLU A 179 11.53 -18.23 0.15
C GLU A 179 11.78 -17.77 1.59
N GLY A 180 11.19 -16.62 1.98
CA GLY A 180 11.35 -16.02 3.29
C GLY A 180 12.60 -15.17 3.44
N ASN A 181 13.37 -14.95 2.37
CA ASN A 181 14.44 -13.97 2.37
C ASN A 181 13.83 -12.56 2.23
N ASN A 182 14.01 -11.72 3.25
CA ASN A 182 13.48 -10.37 3.27
C ASN A 182 14.52 -9.28 2.95
N ASN A 183 15.74 -9.69 2.57
CA ASN A 183 16.83 -8.78 2.20
C ASN A 183 17.75 -9.38 1.12
N PRO A 184 17.23 -9.75 -0.07
CA PRO A 184 17.96 -10.54 -1.05
C PRO A 184 18.94 -9.72 -1.91
N TYR A 185 19.50 -8.65 -1.38
CA TYR A 185 20.35 -7.66 -2.09
C TYR A 185 21.58 -8.26 -2.77
N CYS A 186 22.11 -9.35 -2.23
CA CYS A 186 23.34 -10.00 -2.71
C CYS A 186 23.08 -11.19 -3.66
N HIS A 187 21.81 -11.47 -4.00
CA HIS A 187 21.43 -12.59 -4.82
C HIS A 187 21.24 -12.18 -6.30
N ASP A 188 21.87 -12.92 -7.19
CA ASP A 188 21.59 -12.91 -8.64
C ASP A 188 21.28 -14.34 -9.07
N ASP A 189 20.21 -14.91 -8.48
CA ASP A 189 19.81 -16.31 -8.67
C ASP A 189 18.28 -16.48 -8.55
N ALA A 190 17.82 -17.72 -8.39
CA ALA A 190 16.40 -18.07 -8.33
C ALA A 190 15.65 -17.46 -7.12
N VAL A 191 16.35 -16.94 -6.10
CA VAL A 191 15.73 -16.23 -4.97
C VAL A 191 15.15 -14.88 -5.44
N THR A 192 15.87 -14.18 -6.32
CA THR A 192 15.46 -12.84 -6.81
C THR A 192 14.86 -12.87 -8.22
N TRP A 193 15.17 -13.88 -9.02
CA TRP A 193 14.66 -13.95 -10.38
C TRP A 193 13.16 -14.22 -10.40
N LEU A 194 12.42 -13.44 -11.17
CA LEU A 194 11.01 -13.65 -11.38
C LEU A 194 10.75 -14.86 -12.28
N ASN A 195 9.99 -15.82 -11.77
CA ASN A 195 9.60 -16.98 -12.54
C ASN A 195 8.34 -16.68 -13.37
N TRP A 196 8.51 -16.40 -14.65
CA TRP A 196 7.43 -16.08 -15.58
C TRP A 196 6.57 -17.27 -16.01
N LYS A 197 6.90 -18.50 -15.58
CA LYS A 197 6.08 -19.68 -15.87
C LYS A 197 4.76 -19.59 -15.11
N PRO A 198 3.62 -19.65 -15.80
CA PRO A 198 2.33 -19.51 -15.14
C PRO A 198 2.08 -20.70 -14.20
N THR A 199 1.65 -20.39 -12.99
CA THR A 199 1.11 -21.36 -12.05
C THR A 199 -0.37 -21.11 -11.89
N LYS A 200 -1.17 -22.16 -11.58
CA LYS A 200 -2.62 -22.00 -11.37
C LYS A 200 -2.94 -20.94 -10.29
N THR A 201 -2.17 -20.92 -9.22
CA THR A 201 -2.34 -19.92 -8.15
C THR A 201 -1.94 -18.52 -8.63
N GLY A 202 -0.81 -18.38 -9.33
CA GLY A 202 -0.37 -17.11 -9.88
C GLY A 202 -1.37 -16.52 -10.88
N GLU A 203 -1.94 -17.34 -11.75
CA GLU A 203 -3.00 -16.89 -12.67
C GLU A 203 -4.26 -16.41 -11.93
N GLN A 204 -4.66 -17.10 -10.85
CA GLN A 204 -5.79 -16.67 -10.03
C GLN A 204 -5.53 -15.32 -9.36
N ILE A 205 -4.33 -15.12 -8.80
CA ILE A 205 -3.93 -13.84 -8.19
C ILE A 205 -3.92 -12.74 -9.25
N ARG A 206 -3.24 -12.98 -10.37
CA ARG A 206 -3.13 -12.00 -11.47
C ARG A 206 -4.50 -11.56 -11.99
N ASN A 207 -5.40 -12.50 -12.21
CA ASN A 207 -6.75 -12.18 -12.69
C ASN A 207 -7.52 -11.36 -11.65
N TYR A 208 -7.38 -11.68 -10.38
CA TYR A 208 -7.98 -10.90 -9.30
C TYR A 208 -7.43 -9.47 -9.24
N VAL A 209 -6.10 -9.29 -9.30
CA VAL A 209 -5.46 -7.97 -9.32
C VAL A 209 -5.93 -7.15 -10.52
N LYS A 210 -6.03 -7.76 -11.71
CA LYS A 210 -6.59 -7.08 -12.90
C LYS A 210 -8.01 -6.57 -12.67
N GLN A 211 -8.87 -7.38 -12.04
CA GLN A 211 -10.25 -6.97 -11.72
C GLN A 211 -10.27 -5.80 -10.73
N LEU A 212 -9.43 -5.83 -9.71
CA LEU A 212 -9.34 -4.72 -8.74
C LEU A 212 -8.83 -3.42 -9.40
N ILE A 213 -7.84 -3.51 -10.29
CA ILE A 213 -7.33 -2.36 -11.02
C ILE A 213 -8.42 -1.78 -11.95
N ALA A 214 -9.13 -2.64 -12.69
CA ALA A 214 -10.24 -2.21 -13.54
C ALA A 214 -11.32 -1.51 -12.72
N PHE A 215 -11.75 -2.13 -11.61
CA PHE A 215 -12.73 -1.55 -10.70
C PHE A 215 -12.27 -0.19 -10.17
N ARG A 216 -11.02 -0.09 -9.68
CA ARG A 216 -10.47 1.20 -9.22
C ARG A 216 -10.48 2.27 -10.31
N THR A 217 -10.20 1.88 -11.57
CA THR A 217 -10.19 2.80 -12.71
C THR A 217 -11.60 3.27 -13.06
N GLU A 218 -12.59 2.39 -12.95
CA GLU A 218 -14.01 2.67 -13.22
C GLU A 218 -14.66 3.54 -12.14
N HIS A 219 -14.10 3.53 -10.91
CA HIS A 219 -14.64 4.23 -9.74
C HIS A 219 -13.69 5.34 -9.25
N PRO A 220 -13.83 6.58 -9.76
CA PRO A 220 -13.00 7.72 -9.37
C PRO A 220 -13.01 8.01 -7.86
N VAL A 221 -14.07 7.65 -7.13
CA VAL A 221 -14.14 7.81 -5.67
C VAL A 221 -13.00 7.10 -4.92
N LEU A 222 -12.39 6.08 -5.51
CA LEU A 222 -11.25 5.35 -4.94
C LEU A 222 -9.90 6.05 -5.12
N HIS A 223 -9.81 7.08 -5.99
CA HIS A 223 -8.54 7.74 -6.31
C HIS A 223 -8.69 9.24 -6.51
N GLN A 224 -9.32 9.89 -5.53
CA GLN A 224 -9.58 11.32 -5.56
C GLN A 224 -8.30 12.15 -5.54
N ALA A 225 -8.33 13.31 -6.24
CA ALA A 225 -7.25 14.29 -6.18
C ALA A 225 -7.29 15.16 -4.91
N LYS A 226 -8.39 15.12 -4.16
CA LYS A 226 -8.60 15.83 -2.90
C LYS A 226 -9.10 14.88 -1.83
N ALA A 227 -8.83 15.22 -0.56
CA ALA A 227 -9.33 14.44 0.56
C ALA A 227 -10.87 14.35 0.55
N LEU A 228 -11.39 13.14 0.80
CA LEU A 228 -12.82 12.92 0.99
C LEU A 228 -13.26 13.50 2.33
N CYS A 229 -14.38 14.21 2.34
CA CYS A 229 -14.93 14.85 3.54
C CYS A 229 -15.70 13.82 4.38
N MET A 230 -15.51 13.86 5.71
CA MET A 230 -16.28 13.05 6.67
C MET A 230 -17.65 13.67 7.03
N GLN A 231 -17.99 14.79 6.41
CA GLN A 231 -19.27 15.48 6.58
C GLN A 231 -20.01 15.53 5.25
N ASP A 232 -21.33 15.58 5.30
CA ASP A 232 -22.15 15.79 4.11
C ASP A 232 -22.06 17.27 3.67
N THR A 233 -21.12 17.55 2.79
CA THR A 233 -20.90 18.90 2.23
C THR A 233 -21.68 19.15 0.95
N LEU A 234 -22.26 18.11 0.35
CA LEU A 234 -23.06 18.20 -0.88
C LEU A 234 -24.57 18.17 -0.62
N SER A 235 -24.99 17.96 0.64
CA SER A 235 -26.40 17.78 1.03
C SER A 235 -27.08 16.60 0.29
N CYS A 236 -26.28 15.55 0.00
CA CYS A 236 -26.77 14.33 -0.65
C CYS A 236 -27.26 13.28 0.36
N GLY A 237 -27.14 13.53 1.67
CA GLY A 237 -27.50 12.63 2.75
C GLY A 237 -26.37 11.70 3.21
N LEU A 238 -25.20 11.74 2.56
CA LEU A 238 -24.04 10.92 2.85
C LEU A 238 -22.77 11.76 2.94
N PRO A 239 -21.84 11.47 3.87
CA PRO A 239 -20.49 12.04 3.81
C PRO A 239 -19.68 11.38 2.70
N GLY A 240 -18.64 12.06 2.21
CA GLY A 240 -17.76 11.52 1.17
C GLY A 240 -17.07 10.21 1.59
N ILE A 241 -16.78 10.08 2.90
CA ILE A 241 -16.27 8.84 3.50
C ILE A 241 -16.79 8.66 4.92
N SER A 242 -17.11 7.43 5.30
CA SER A 242 -17.45 7.08 6.69
C SER A 242 -17.00 5.67 7.06
N ALA A 243 -16.74 5.49 8.37
CA ALA A 243 -16.41 4.19 8.95
C ALA A 243 -17.66 3.54 9.56
N HIS A 244 -17.70 2.22 9.48
CA HIS A 244 -18.76 1.37 10.02
C HIS A 244 -18.17 0.16 10.73
N GLY A 245 -18.90 -0.36 11.70
CA GLY A 245 -18.62 -1.65 12.34
C GLY A 245 -19.61 -2.72 11.85
N VAL A 246 -19.93 -3.67 12.74
CA VAL A 246 -20.99 -4.64 12.51
C VAL A 246 -22.34 -3.96 12.31
N GLN A 247 -22.55 -2.84 13.00
CA GLN A 247 -23.70 -1.98 12.81
C GLN A 247 -23.32 -0.79 11.94
N THR A 248 -24.18 -0.47 10.97
CA THR A 248 -24.01 0.71 10.10
C THR A 248 -23.94 1.99 10.93
N TRP A 249 -23.04 2.90 10.57
CA TRP A 249 -22.77 4.18 11.24
C TRP A 249 -22.24 4.06 12.69
N ARG A 250 -21.82 2.88 13.10
CA ARG A 250 -21.23 2.62 14.41
C ARG A 250 -19.91 1.88 14.26
N PRO A 251 -18.81 2.58 13.93
CA PRO A 251 -17.50 1.98 13.90
C PRO A 251 -17.11 1.51 15.30
N ASP A 252 -16.49 0.34 15.37
CA ASP A 252 -15.90 -0.17 16.60
C ASP A 252 -14.37 -0.14 16.47
N PHE A 253 -13.75 0.80 17.15
CA PHE A 253 -12.30 0.96 17.20
C PHE A 253 -11.68 0.45 18.51
N SER A 254 -12.41 -0.40 19.24
CA SER A 254 -11.84 -1.07 20.41
C SER A 254 -10.66 -1.97 20.03
N ASN A 255 -9.79 -2.27 21.00
CA ASN A 255 -8.63 -3.14 20.77
C ASN A 255 -9.01 -4.53 20.25
N TYR A 256 -10.24 -4.98 20.51
CA TYR A 256 -10.71 -6.32 20.13
C TYR A 256 -11.36 -6.34 18.75
N SER A 257 -11.68 -5.20 18.18
CA SER A 257 -12.32 -5.14 16.85
C SER A 257 -11.37 -5.59 15.75
N ARG A 258 -11.88 -6.41 14.84
CA ARG A 258 -11.17 -6.93 13.66
C ARG A 258 -11.97 -6.64 12.39
N ILE A 259 -12.99 -5.80 12.50
CA ILE A 259 -13.93 -5.48 11.43
C ILE A 259 -13.86 -3.99 11.16
N LEU A 260 -13.77 -3.64 9.89
CA LEU A 260 -13.85 -2.29 9.40
C LEU A 260 -14.73 -2.28 8.14
N GLY A 261 -15.87 -1.59 8.21
CA GLY A 261 -16.62 -1.18 7.05
C GLY A 261 -16.26 0.24 6.66
N VAL A 262 -16.11 0.51 5.37
CA VAL A 262 -15.91 1.85 4.83
C VAL A 262 -16.93 2.09 3.75
N LEU A 263 -17.65 3.21 3.84
CA LEU A 263 -18.51 3.71 2.78
C LEU A 263 -17.80 4.88 2.11
N LEU A 264 -17.77 4.87 0.80
CA LEU A 264 -17.31 5.96 -0.06
C LEU A 264 -18.51 6.39 -0.91
N ALA A 265 -18.95 7.64 -0.76
CA ALA A 265 -20.10 8.12 -1.52
C ALA A 265 -19.66 8.62 -2.90
N GLY A 266 -20.19 8.00 -3.94
CA GLY A 266 -19.84 8.33 -5.32
C GLY A 266 -20.24 9.72 -5.76
N ASP A 267 -21.21 10.37 -5.07
CA ASP A 267 -21.57 11.77 -5.33
C ASP A 267 -20.40 12.76 -5.17
N TYR A 268 -19.38 12.38 -4.39
CA TYR A 268 -18.16 13.17 -4.20
C TYR A 268 -17.10 12.95 -5.30
N ALA A 269 -17.40 12.14 -6.31
CA ALA A 269 -16.51 11.85 -7.42
C ALA A 269 -17.25 11.95 -8.75
N GLN A 270 -16.59 12.47 -9.77
CA GLN A 270 -17.14 12.53 -11.12
C GLN A 270 -16.39 11.57 -12.03
N LYS A 271 -17.14 10.83 -12.82
CA LYS A 271 -16.60 10.04 -13.93
C LYS A 271 -16.16 10.98 -15.07
N PRO A 272 -15.33 10.52 -16.01
CA PRO A 272 -14.88 11.33 -17.14
C PRO A 272 -16.01 11.88 -18.01
N ASP A 273 -17.19 11.28 -18.00
CA ASP A 273 -18.39 11.72 -18.71
C ASP A 273 -19.20 12.79 -17.93
N GLY A 274 -18.75 13.18 -16.75
CA GLY A 274 -19.38 14.18 -15.89
C GLY A 274 -20.53 13.65 -15.02
N THR A 275 -20.82 12.34 -15.07
CA THR A 275 -21.79 11.72 -14.15
C THR A 275 -21.15 11.43 -12.80
N SER A 276 -21.97 11.34 -11.73
CA SER A 276 -21.49 10.87 -10.43
C SER A 276 -21.01 9.43 -10.52
N ASP A 277 -20.03 9.08 -9.68
CA ASP A 277 -19.63 7.69 -9.54
C ASP A 277 -20.78 6.90 -8.90
N ASP A 278 -20.90 5.63 -9.26
CA ASP A 278 -21.91 4.77 -8.64
C ASP A 278 -21.43 4.39 -7.22
N SER A 279 -22.26 4.62 -6.24
CA SER A 279 -22.02 4.31 -4.85
C SER A 279 -22.48 2.90 -4.48
#